data_32824b2852319abc91e4b46b132e9ee9
#
_entry.id   32824b2852319abc91e4b46b132e9ee9
#
_cell.length_a   1.000
_cell.length_b   1.000
_cell.length_c   1.000
_cell.angle_alpha   90.00
_cell.angle_beta   90.00
_cell.angle_gamma   90.00
#
_symmetry.space_group_name_H-M   'P 1'
#
loop_
_entity.id
_entity.type
_entity.pdbx_description
1 polymer ?
#
loop_
_entity_poly.entity_id
_entity_poly.type
_entity_poly.pdbx_seq_one_letter_code
_entity_poly.pdbx_strand_id
1 'polypeptide(L)'
;MNKKKPSIVLLACGCLAALSACGGTPEKPGSSSDKTDSSSDKTDGTSSAAPRDDKTHVKFWHTMGKVNQDLLRGMIKAFQQQNPNIVIDDLSAAGGYDELQNLILNNVATGNLPTMSFCYPDNVAEYLDRNCVVDMSSYIDDADLGFKEEDGKSVNAAGEVRVGKADFVKTFWDEGCEYTKSGVYSLPFAKSTEALFYNKTVFDQNGWTVPTTWAEMWDLCAEIRAAYPNKKGDEYVYFPLGYDSDSNLFISMAQQLGYDYTTNDPASESHFVFDNDGIKSMLNMLKGYYDLGYFKTKGTSANATYTSSRFTAGEIFMSIGSTGGTTYNSTNDFEVGVVAPPSVDVDHPAVISQGPSVCFYNRSTEEERRAAWKFYRFVTNSTNTVVYGLSTGYQPVRYSSYDTDAYKNYIEDAVEGDLLAEVAKLSSTMLEDYFTSPVFLGSALARTEVGKALSSVLIGSKSVEKALSDAMANCVNQTRN
;
A
#
# COMPACT_ATOMS: atom_id res chain seq x y z
N MET A 1 28.34 -20.62 -8.13
CA MET A 1 28.52 -19.84 -9.38
C MET A 1 27.68 -18.57 -9.23
N ASN A 2 28.33 -17.40 -9.07
CA ASN A 2 27.64 -16.12 -8.88
C ASN A 2 26.88 -15.72 -10.14
N LYS A 3 25.59 -15.96 -10.20
CA LYS A 3 24.72 -15.37 -11.23
C LYS A 3 24.39 -13.93 -10.80
N LYS A 4 24.89 -12.97 -11.57
CA LYS A 4 24.54 -11.54 -11.40
C LYS A 4 23.05 -11.38 -11.69
N LYS A 5 22.28 -10.82 -10.71
CA LYS A 5 20.90 -10.38 -10.92
C LYS A 5 20.87 -9.33 -12.03
N PRO A 6 19.97 -9.40 -13.01
CA PRO A 6 19.78 -8.31 -13.96
C PRO A 6 19.27 -7.08 -13.22
N SER A 7 20.01 -5.99 -13.30
CA SER A 7 19.60 -4.71 -12.70
C SER A 7 18.53 -4.08 -13.58
N ILE A 8 17.27 -4.14 -13.15
CA ILE A 8 16.09 -3.51 -13.78
C ILE A 8 16.27 -2.00 -14.02
N VAL A 9 17.27 -1.39 -13.39
CA VAL A 9 17.59 0.06 -13.52
C VAL A 9 18.00 0.47 -14.96
N LEU A 10 18.30 -0.47 -15.86
CA LEU A 10 18.82 -0.15 -17.20
C LEU A 10 17.76 -0.03 -18.30
N LEU A 11 16.50 -0.42 -18.08
CA LEU A 11 15.48 -0.35 -19.14
C LEU A 11 14.74 1.00 -19.25
N ALA A 12 14.80 1.86 -18.23
CA ALA A 12 14.15 3.18 -18.26
C ALA A 12 14.99 4.31 -18.92
N CYS A 13 16.22 4.03 -19.36
CA CYS A 13 17.15 5.02 -19.92
C CYS A 13 17.47 4.86 -21.42
N GLY A 14 16.60 4.23 -22.17
CA GLY A 14 16.81 4.00 -23.62
C GLY A 14 16.78 5.23 -24.54
N CYS A 15 16.80 6.48 -24.04
CA CYS A 15 16.84 7.70 -24.83
C CYS A 15 17.84 8.72 -24.28
N LEU A 16 19.12 8.38 -24.19
CA LEU A 16 20.18 9.40 -24.10
C LEU A 16 21.48 8.84 -24.65
N ALA A 17 21.71 9.15 -25.92
CA ALA A 17 23.02 9.03 -26.54
C ALA A 17 23.85 10.31 -26.32
N ALA A 18 25.11 10.11 -25.96
CA ALA A 18 26.26 10.96 -26.12
C ALA A 18 26.33 12.27 -25.31
N LEU A 19 27.25 12.33 -24.37
CA LEU A 19 28.32 13.31 -24.35
C LEU A 19 29.47 12.87 -23.44
N SER A 20 30.68 13.00 -23.96
CA SER A 20 31.95 12.47 -23.53
C SER A 20 32.59 13.15 -22.32
N ALA A 21 33.25 12.33 -21.54
CA ALA A 21 34.56 12.51 -20.86
C ALA A 21 35.06 13.92 -20.47
N CYS A 22 35.33 14.07 -19.17
CA CYS A 22 36.63 14.55 -18.68
C CYS A 22 36.82 14.19 -17.22
N GLY A 23 37.97 13.62 -16.88
CA GLY A 23 38.31 13.08 -15.58
C GLY A 23 38.75 14.13 -14.55
N GLY A 24 38.67 13.77 -13.29
CA GLY A 24 39.21 14.46 -12.15
C GLY A 24 39.15 13.59 -10.91
N THR A 25 40.32 13.25 -10.39
CA THR A 25 40.57 12.41 -9.21
C THR A 25 40.15 13.08 -7.89
N PRO A 26 39.76 12.34 -6.85
CA PRO A 26 39.33 12.92 -5.60
C PRO A 26 40.48 13.09 -4.59
N GLU A 27 40.53 14.23 -3.91
CA GLU A 27 41.33 14.45 -2.70
C GLU A 27 40.53 14.22 -1.41
N LYS A 28 41.22 13.68 -0.39
CA LYS A 28 40.72 13.35 0.94
C LYS A 28 40.66 14.58 1.85
N PRO A 29 39.79 14.62 2.87
CA PRO A 29 39.67 15.74 3.79
C PRO A 29 40.67 15.65 4.94
N GLY A 30 41.30 16.79 5.26
CA GLY A 30 42.10 17.01 6.46
C GLY A 30 41.31 17.79 7.51
N SER A 31 41.46 17.36 8.77
CA SER A 31 40.93 17.99 9.97
C SER A 31 41.80 19.14 10.43
N SER A 32 41.23 20.25 10.90
CA SER A 32 41.79 20.97 12.04
C SER A 32 40.85 22.03 12.61
N SER A 33 40.98 22.17 13.91
CA SER A 33 40.21 22.89 14.90
C SER A 33 40.58 24.37 15.05
N ASP A 34 39.63 25.11 15.64
CA ASP A 34 39.77 26.27 16.53
C ASP A 34 40.30 27.65 16.05
N LYS A 35 39.51 28.69 16.17
CA LYS A 35 39.48 29.67 17.25
C LYS A 35 38.66 30.91 16.93
N THR A 36 37.90 31.32 17.93
CA THR A 36 37.23 32.62 18.10
C THR A 36 38.12 33.83 17.83
N ASP A 37 37.62 34.84 17.13
CA ASP A 37 37.80 36.22 17.60
C ASP A 37 36.66 37.16 17.08
N SER A 38 36.24 38.03 17.97
CA SER A 38 35.21 39.03 17.79
C SER A 38 35.79 40.34 17.23
N SER A 39 35.20 40.91 16.19
CA SER A 39 35.22 42.36 16.02
C SER A 39 34.01 42.81 15.20
N SER A 40 33.29 43.74 15.79
CA SER A 40 32.19 44.52 15.23
C SER A 40 32.68 45.45 14.13
N ASP A 41 32.03 45.37 12.95
CA ASP A 41 31.99 46.54 12.09
C ASP A 41 30.62 46.64 11.37
N LYS A 42 30.02 47.80 11.51
CA LYS A 42 28.77 48.17 10.88
C LYS A 42 29.06 48.61 9.45
N THR A 43 28.45 47.90 8.48
CA THR A 43 28.27 48.46 7.16
C THR A 43 26.90 48.12 6.59
N ASP A 44 26.31 49.08 5.97
CA ASP A 44 24.97 49.19 5.41
C ASP A 44 24.46 47.95 4.69
N GLY A 45 23.29 47.51 5.11
CA GLY A 45 22.58 46.41 4.47
C GLY A 45 21.88 46.81 3.20
N THR A 46 22.47 46.49 2.06
CA THR A 46 21.68 46.19 0.89
C THR A 46 21.29 44.72 0.98
N SER A 47 20.08 44.46 1.46
CA SER A 47 19.45 43.15 1.41
C SER A 47 19.32 42.74 -0.06
N SER A 48 20.29 42.02 -0.59
CA SER A 48 20.08 41.26 -1.81
C SER A 48 19.15 40.09 -1.42
N ALA A 49 17.86 40.24 -1.72
CA ALA A 49 16.95 39.13 -1.70
C ALA A 49 17.57 37.97 -2.49
N ALA A 50 17.67 36.80 -1.88
CA ALA A 50 18.05 35.60 -2.61
C ALA A 50 17.21 35.53 -3.90
N PRO A 51 17.76 35.05 -5.03
CA PRO A 51 17.00 34.91 -6.27
C PRO A 51 15.72 34.13 -5.93
N ARG A 52 14.55 34.72 -6.20
CA ARG A 52 13.29 33.93 -6.11
C ARG A 52 13.44 32.81 -7.10
N ASP A 53 13.27 31.59 -6.61
CA ASP A 53 13.09 30.45 -7.50
C ASP A 53 11.72 30.65 -8.18
N ASP A 54 11.75 30.99 -9.48
CA ASP A 54 10.53 31.25 -10.27
C ASP A 54 9.81 29.95 -10.68
N LYS A 55 10.16 28.81 -10.06
CA LYS A 55 9.57 27.51 -10.35
C LYS A 55 8.31 27.24 -9.53
N THR A 56 7.44 26.41 -10.09
CA THR A 56 6.26 25.90 -9.40
C THR A 56 6.65 24.73 -8.50
N HIS A 57 6.45 24.87 -7.19
CA HIS A 57 6.76 23.86 -6.21
C HIS A 57 5.53 23.02 -5.87
N VAL A 58 5.64 21.70 -6.01
CA VAL A 58 4.62 20.71 -5.65
C VAL A 58 5.07 19.97 -4.39
N LYS A 59 4.41 20.19 -3.27
CA LYS A 59 4.67 19.45 -2.03
C LYS A 59 3.96 18.10 -2.10
N PHE A 60 4.72 17.01 -2.12
CA PHE A 60 4.18 15.66 -2.13
C PHE A 60 4.53 14.92 -0.83
N TRP A 61 3.53 14.63 0.01
CA TRP A 61 3.71 13.89 1.24
C TRP A 61 3.30 12.42 1.08
N HIS A 62 4.14 11.51 1.55
CA HIS A 62 3.96 10.07 1.40
C HIS A 62 4.55 9.29 2.60
N THR A 63 4.38 7.96 2.59
CA THR A 63 4.85 7.05 3.66
C THR A 63 5.84 6.00 3.12
N MET A 64 6.43 6.23 1.95
CA MET A 64 7.31 5.25 1.31
C MET A 64 8.55 4.95 2.16
N GLY A 65 8.88 3.68 2.29
CA GLY A 65 10.16 3.22 2.82
C GLY A 65 11.32 3.56 1.87
N LYS A 66 12.55 3.44 2.36
CA LYS A 66 13.76 3.92 1.66
C LYS A 66 13.90 3.44 0.22
N VAL A 67 13.64 2.16 -0.05
CA VAL A 67 13.77 1.58 -1.41
C VAL A 67 12.77 2.24 -2.38
N ASN A 68 11.51 2.36 -1.96
CA ASN A 68 10.46 2.97 -2.77
C ASN A 68 10.66 4.48 -2.94
N GLN A 69 11.27 5.16 -1.95
CA GLN A 69 11.66 6.57 -2.08
C GLN A 69 12.72 6.76 -3.16
N ASP A 70 13.74 5.91 -3.21
CA ASP A 70 14.80 6.04 -4.22
C ASP A 70 14.25 5.85 -5.63
N LEU A 71 13.28 4.94 -5.81
CA LEU A 71 12.56 4.76 -7.07
C LEU A 71 11.72 6.00 -7.41
N LEU A 72 10.92 6.50 -6.47
CA LEU A 72 10.13 7.72 -6.64
C LEU A 72 11.00 8.91 -7.04
N ARG A 73 12.14 9.11 -6.38
CA ARG A 73 13.10 10.18 -6.69
C ARG A 73 13.70 10.05 -8.08
N GLY A 74 13.89 8.80 -8.55
CA GLY A 74 14.25 8.53 -9.94
C GLY A 74 13.18 9.03 -10.92
N MET A 75 11.90 8.76 -10.63
CA MET A 75 10.77 9.24 -11.43
C MET A 75 10.60 10.77 -11.34
N ILE A 76 10.76 11.37 -10.16
CA ILE A 76 10.75 12.83 -9.97
C ILE A 76 11.82 13.48 -10.83
N LYS A 77 13.04 12.95 -10.81
CA LYS A 77 14.15 13.46 -11.63
C LYS A 77 13.83 13.39 -13.14
N ALA A 78 13.28 12.26 -13.61
CA ALA A 78 12.88 12.11 -15.01
C ALA A 78 11.75 13.07 -15.39
N PHE A 79 10.76 13.28 -14.52
CA PHE A 79 9.69 14.25 -14.72
C PHE A 79 10.22 15.70 -14.80
N GLN A 80 11.09 16.09 -13.88
CA GLN A 80 11.66 17.45 -13.82
C GLN A 80 12.58 17.76 -15.02
N GLN A 81 13.23 16.75 -15.62
CA GLN A 81 13.97 16.93 -16.88
C GLN A 81 13.05 17.33 -18.04
N GLN A 82 11.82 16.80 -18.07
CA GLN A 82 10.80 17.15 -19.07
C GLN A 82 10.02 18.41 -18.70
N ASN A 83 10.01 18.80 -17.43
CA ASN A 83 9.27 19.93 -16.88
C ASN A 83 10.19 20.81 -16.00
N PRO A 84 11.18 21.53 -16.58
CA PRO A 84 12.24 22.22 -15.82
C PRO A 84 11.73 23.33 -14.91
N ASN A 85 10.51 23.83 -15.13
CA ASN A 85 9.86 24.85 -14.32
C ASN A 85 9.05 24.29 -13.15
N ILE A 86 9.03 22.94 -12.96
CA ILE A 86 8.32 22.29 -11.86
C ILE A 86 9.33 21.60 -10.94
N VAL A 87 9.16 21.78 -9.65
CA VAL A 87 9.92 21.07 -8.60
C VAL A 87 8.95 20.24 -7.78
N ILE A 88 9.25 18.97 -7.57
CA ILE A 88 8.51 18.08 -6.69
C ILE A 88 9.30 17.98 -5.39
N ASP A 89 8.75 18.54 -4.32
CA ASP A 89 9.30 18.48 -2.96
C ASP A 89 8.69 17.29 -2.24
N ASP A 90 9.37 16.13 -2.31
CA ASP A 90 8.92 14.91 -1.65
C ASP A 90 9.25 14.90 -0.15
N LEU A 91 8.23 14.60 0.68
CA LEU A 91 8.38 14.39 2.11
C LEU A 91 7.85 13.00 2.49
N SER A 92 8.73 12.14 3.01
CA SER A 92 8.28 10.91 3.65
C SER A 92 7.96 11.17 5.12
N ALA A 93 6.69 11.05 5.49
CA ALA A 93 6.27 11.06 6.88
C ALA A 93 6.81 9.81 7.59
N ALA A 94 7.33 9.99 8.80
CA ALA A 94 7.73 8.87 9.64
C ALA A 94 6.47 8.12 10.13
N GLY A 95 6.52 6.80 10.14
CA GLY A 95 5.39 5.94 10.49
C GLY A 95 4.64 5.44 9.27
N GLY A 96 3.35 5.22 9.41
CA GLY A 96 2.48 4.68 8.37
C GLY A 96 1.46 5.68 7.86
N TYR A 97 0.36 5.15 7.33
CA TYR A 97 -0.74 5.99 6.82
C TYR A 97 -1.49 6.72 7.92
N ASP A 98 -1.58 6.14 9.13
CA ASP A 98 -2.24 6.78 10.28
C ASP A 98 -1.46 8.03 10.73
N GLU A 99 -0.12 7.95 10.75
CA GLU A 99 0.75 9.08 11.08
C GLU A 99 0.69 10.17 10.01
N LEU A 100 0.63 9.78 8.72
CA LEU A 100 0.43 10.74 7.64
C LEU A 100 -0.93 11.43 7.74
N GLN A 101 -2.00 10.68 8.01
CA GLN A 101 -3.34 11.23 8.25
C GLN A 101 -3.33 12.24 9.40
N ASN A 102 -2.73 11.86 10.54
CA ASN A 102 -2.61 12.74 11.70
C ASN A 102 -1.82 14.01 11.36
N LEU A 103 -0.72 13.89 10.61
CA LEU A 103 0.07 15.02 10.16
C LEU A 103 -0.77 15.98 9.32
N ILE A 104 -1.57 15.47 8.39
CA ILE A 104 -2.45 16.26 7.54
C ILE A 104 -3.54 16.94 8.39
N LEU A 105 -4.26 16.19 9.21
CA LEU A 105 -5.35 16.73 10.05
C LEU A 105 -4.87 17.83 11.00
N ASN A 106 -3.69 17.66 11.60
CA ASN A 106 -3.07 18.67 12.47
C ASN A 106 -2.69 19.96 11.72
N ASN A 107 -2.44 19.88 10.42
CA ASN A 107 -2.07 21.02 9.59
C ASN A 107 -3.26 21.70 8.88
N VAL A 108 -4.48 21.14 8.96
CA VAL A 108 -5.69 21.75 8.37
C VAL A 108 -5.93 23.16 8.91
N ALA A 109 -5.87 23.32 10.24
CA ALA A 109 -6.16 24.61 10.91
C ALA A 109 -5.12 25.68 10.57
N THR A 110 -3.86 25.32 10.40
CA THR A 110 -2.77 26.25 10.04
C THR A 110 -2.71 26.54 8.54
N GLY A 111 -3.40 25.73 7.71
CA GLY A 111 -3.37 25.82 6.26
C GLY A 111 -2.07 25.32 5.63
N ASN A 112 -1.14 24.75 6.41
CA ASN A 112 0.13 24.22 5.89
C ASN A 112 -0.04 22.77 5.38
N LEU A 113 -0.89 22.61 4.37
CA LEU A 113 -1.14 21.34 3.71
C LEU A 113 -0.18 21.13 2.52
N PRO A 114 0.07 19.88 2.11
CA PRO A 114 0.80 19.60 0.87
C PRO A 114 -0.06 19.98 -0.35
N THR A 115 0.53 19.94 -1.54
CA THR A 115 -0.23 20.03 -2.80
C THR A 115 -0.97 18.73 -3.05
N MET A 116 -0.30 17.60 -2.80
CA MET A 116 -0.86 16.25 -2.88
C MET A 116 -0.24 15.32 -1.83
N SER A 117 -0.95 14.29 -1.45
CA SER A 117 -0.38 13.24 -0.58
C SER A 117 -0.89 11.85 -0.93
N PHE A 118 -0.18 10.84 -0.44
CA PHE A 118 -0.76 9.51 -0.34
C PHE A 118 -1.94 9.52 0.64
N CYS A 119 -2.91 8.69 0.33
CA CYS A 119 -4.09 8.44 1.17
C CYS A 119 -4.63 7.04 0.93
N TYR A 120 -5.39 6.54 1.89
CA TYR A 120 -6.44 5.56 1.64
C TYR A 120 -7.77 6.30 1.45
N PRO A 121 -8.75 5.71 0.75
CA PRO A 121 -10.09 6.29 0.65
C PRO A 121 -10.71 6.62 2.01
N ASP A 122 -10.53 5.77 3.00
CA ASP A 122 -10.96 5.99 4.38
C ASP A 122 -10.42 7.32 4.97
N ASN A 123 -9.16 7.68 4.68
CA ASN A 123 -8.58 8.94 5.14
C ASN A 123 -9.23 10.14 4.45
N VAL A 124 -9.59 10.00 3.18
CA VAL A 124 -10.21 11.07 2.39
C VAL A 124 -11.60 11.42 2.89
N ALA A 125 -12.35 10.49 3.47
CA ALA A 125 -13.62 10.78 4.13
C ALA A 125 -13.46 11.82 5.25
N GLU A 126 -12.40 11.70 6.06
CA GLU A 126 -12.05 12.70 7.10
C GLU A 126 -11.64 14.06 6.49
N TYR A 127 -10.88 14.02 5.39
CA TYR A 127 -10.45 15.24 4.69
C TYR A 127 -11.61 15.97 4.02
N LEU A 128 -12.62 15.24 3.56
CA LEU A 128 -13.87 15.79 3.02
C LEU A 128 -14.68 16.50 4.11
N ASP A 129 -14.80 15.90 5.29
CA ASP A 129 -15.44 16.52 6.45
C ASP A 129 -14.75 17.84 6.84
N ARG A 130 -13.42 17.88 6.80
CA ARG A 130 -12.62 19.08 7.05
C ARG A 130 -12.60 20.06 5.87
N ASN A 131 -13.27 19.76 4.77
CA ASN A 131 -13.32 20.58 3.55
C ASN A 131 -11.93 21.02 3.07
N CYS A 132 -10.94 20.09 3.05
CA CYS A 132 -9.57 20.42 2.69
C CYS A 132 -9.07 19.74 1.41
N VAL A 133 -9.84 18.82 0.81
CA VAL A 133 -9.49 18.15 -0.46
C VAL A 133 -10.21 18.76 -1.66
N VAL A 134 -9.67 18.51 -2.84
CA VAL A 134 -10.16 19.01 -4.12
C VAL A 134 -10.86 17.89 -4.89
N ASP A 135 -12.01 18.20 -5.50
CA ASP A 135 -12.63 17.35 -6.51
C ASP A 135 -11.82 17.44 -7.82
N MET A 136 -11.27 16.32 -8.23
CA MET A 136 -10.41 16.22 -9.42
C MET A 136 -11.20 16.02 -10.74
N SER A 137 -12.53 15.93 -10.69
CA SER A 137 -13.36 15.72 -11.88
C SER A 137 -13.06 16.75 -12.98
N SER A 138 -12.88 18.03 -12.62
CA SER A 138 -12.56 19.09 -13.58
C SER A 138 -11.21 18.91 -14.28
N TYR A 139 -10.22 18.29 -13.64
CA TYR A 139 -8.92 17.99 -14.25
C TYR A 139 -9.01 16.77 -15.17
N ILE A 140 -9.81 15.77 -14.79
CA ILE A 140 -10.00 14.53 -15.53
C ILE A 140 -10.73 14.81 -16.84
N ASP A 141 -11.76 15.66 -16.80
CA ASP A 141 -12.65 15.96 -17.92
C ASP A 141 -12.15 17.15 -18.78
N ASP A 142 -11.06 17.82 -18.39
CA ASP A 142 -10.47 18.95 -19.12
C ASP A 142 -9.88 18.50 -20.46
N ALA A 143 -10.19 19.24 -21.54
CA ALA A 143 -9.73 18.91 -22.88
C ALA A 143 -8.22 18.94 -23.05
N ASP A 144 -7.51 19.82 -22.30
CA ASP A 144 -6.06 20.01 -22.39
C ASP A 144 -5.32 19.25 -21.29
N LEU A 145 -5.85 19.23 -20.08
CA LEU A 145 -5.21 18.63 -18.92
C LEU A 145 -5.59 17.16 -18.70
N GLY A 146 -6.79 16.74 -19.14
CA GLY A 146 -7.30 15.38 -18.94
C GLY A 146 -6.36 14.31 -19.48
N PHE A 147 -6.60 13.08 -19.08
CA PHE A 147 -5.83 11.93 -19.55
C PHE A 147 -5.83 11.85 -21.09
N LYS A 148 -4.69 11.51 -21.66
CA LYS A 148 -4.49 11.35 -23.08
C LYS A 148 -4.25 9.89 -23.45
N GLU A 149 -4.34 9.57 -24.74
CA GLU A 149 -4.04 8.23 -25.24
C GLU A 149 -2.59 7.80 -24.96
N GLU A 150 -1.66 8.74 -24.94
CA GLU A 150 -0.26 8.49 -24.56
C GLU A 150 -0.05 8.12 -23.08
N ASP A 151 -1.00 8.44 -22.18
CA ASP A 151 -0.92 8.01 -20.79
C ASP A 151 -1.24 6.52 -20.63
N GLY A 152 -2.03 5.96 -21.56
CA GLY A 152 -2.40 4.56 -21.61
C GLY A 152 -3.64 4.32 -22.45
N LYS A 153 -3.60 3.24 -23.24
CA LYS A 153 -4.68 2.76 -24.08
C LYS A 153 -4.69 1.24 -24.07
N SER A 154 -5.82 0.66 -23.79
CA SER A 154 -6.04 -0.79 -23.84
C SER A 154 -7.30 -1.13 -24.65
N VAL A 155 -7.49 -2.41 -24.94
CA VAL A 155 -8.69 -2.95 -25.59
C VAL A 155 -9.18 -4.11 -24.73
N ASN A 156 -10.45 -4.08 -24.33
CA ASN A 156 -11.03 -5.17 -23.55
C ASN A 156 -11.37 -6.40 -24.41
N ALA A 157 -11.79 -7.48 -23.79
CA ALA A 157 -12.14 -8.72 -24.47
C ALA A 157 -13.32 -8.58 -25.47
N ALA A 158 -14.18 -7.55 -25.31
CA ALA A 158 -15.25 -7.23 -26.22
C ALA A 158 -14.80 -6.36 -27.41
N GLY A 159 -13.52 -5.99 -27.50
CA GLY A 159 -12.95 -5.13 -28.53
C GLY A 159 -13.16 -3.63 -28.30
N GLU A 160 -13.61 -3.21 -27.12
CA GLU A 160 -13.83 -1.81 -26.77
C GLU A 160 -12.52 -1.15 -26.37
N VAL A 161 -12.25 0.04 -26.91
CA VAL A 161 -11.07 0.82 -26.60
C VAL A 161 -11.24 1.54 -25.25
N ARG A 162 -10.27 1.38 -24.35
CA ARG A 162 -10.19 2.05 -23.07
C ARG A 162 -9.08 3.10 -23.12
N VAL A 163 -9.44 4.36 -22.84
CA VAL A 163 -8.51 5.50 -22.70
C VAL A 163 -8.93 6.35 -21.51
N GLY A 164 -8.02 7.18 -20.99
CA GLY A 164 -8.33 8.07 -19.89
C GLY A 164 -8.68 7.32 -18.61
N LYS A 165 -9.79 7.68 -17.96
CA LYS A 165 -10.27 7.00 -16.75
C LYS A 165 -10.69 5.55 -17.01
N ALA A 166 -11.15 5.21 -18.20
CA ALA A 166 -11.58 3.86 -18.54
C ALA A 166 -10.40 2.87 -18.67
N ASP A 167 -9.17 3.36 -18.80
CA ASP A 167 -7.96 2.53 -18.84
C ASP A 167 -7.44 2.19 -17.43
N PHE A 168 -7.92 2.85 -16.38
CA PHE A 168 -7.62 2.40 -15.01
C PHE A 168 -8.39 1.11 -14.69
N VAL A 169 -7.77 0.25 -13.88
CA VAL A 169 -8.46 -0.93 -13.33
C VAL A 169 -9.69 -0.44 -12.57
N LYS A 170 -10.85 -0.97 -12.94
CA LYS A 170 -12.15 -0.44 -12.52
C LYS A 170 -12.28 -0.31 -11.00
N THR A 171 -11.96 -1.39 -10.26
CA THR A 171 -12.02 -1.40 -8.79
C THR A 171 -11.12 -0.35 -8.17
N PHE A 172 -9.91 -0.15 -8.72
CA PHE A 172 -8.97 0.86 -8.22
C PHE A 172 -9.45 2.28 -8.46
N TRP A 173 -10.16 2.50 -9.58
CA TRP A 173 -10.74 3.80 -9.90
C TRP A 173 -11.98 4.11 -9.05
N ASP A 174 -12.90 3.16 -8.95
CA ASP A 174 -14.17 3.32 -8.26
C ASP A 174 -13.98 3.67 -6.79
N GLU A 175 -12.97 3.07 -6.14
CA GLU A 175 -12.56 3.37 -4.75
C GLU A 175 -12.34 4.88 -4.51
N GLY A 176 -11.88 5.62 -5.53
CA GLY A 176 -11.66 7.06 -5.48
C GLY A 176 -12.91 7.92 -5.68
N CYS A 177 -14.06 7.31 -5.97
CA CYS A 177 -15.33 7.96 -6.27
C CYS A 177 -16.46 7.62 -5.29
N GLU A 178 -16.27 6.60 -4.45
CA GLU A 178 -17.31 6.04 -3.56
C GLU A 178 -17.42 6.79 -2.23
N TYR A 179 -17.53 8.11 -2.29
CA TYR A 179 -17.74 8.96 -1.11
C TYR A 179 -19.20 9.39 -0.98
N THR A 180 -19.59 9.80 0.23
CA THR A 180 -20.92 10.40 0.48
C THR A 180 -21.14 11.69 -0.32
N LYS A 181 -20.08 12.37 -0.72
CA LYS A 181 -20.07 13.53 -1.59
C LYS A 181 -19.68 13.12 -3.02
N SER A 182 -20.53 13.42 -4.01
CA SER A 182 -20.24 13.16 -5.42
C SER A 182 -18.97 13.88 -5.88
N GLY A 183 -18.10 13.19 -6.64
CA GLY A 183 -16.84 13.71 -7.18
C GLY A 183 -15.74 12.66 -7.16
N VAL A 184 -14.54 13.03 -7.60
CA VAL A 184 -13.33 12.20 -7.58
C VAL A 184 -12.33 12.84 -6.63
N TYR A 185 -12.19 12.28 -5.44
CA TYR A 185 -11.37 12.88 -4.37
C TYR A 185 -10.08 12.15 -4.07
N SER A 186 -9.93 10.92 -4.57
CA SER A 186 -8.66 10.22 -4.62
C SER A 186 -8.48 9.51 -5.95
N LEU A 187 -7.23 9.28 -6.31
CA LEU A 187 -6.83 8.71 -7.59
C LEU A 187 -5.84 7.58 -7.33
N PRO A 188 -5.97 6.41 -7.97
CA PRO A 188 -5.09 5.27 -7.73
C PRO A 188 -3.65 5.60 -8.14
N PHE A 189 -2.69 5.32 -7.26
CA PHE A 189 -1.26 5.52 -7.53
C PHE A 189 -0.52 4.20 -7.72
N ALA A 190 -0.65 3.29 -6.74
CA ALA A 190 -0.07 1.96 -6.77
C ALA A 190 -0.91 1.06 -5.86
N LYS A 191 -1.42 -0.02 -6.40
CA LYS A 191 -2.34 -0.87 -5.67
C LYS A 191 -1.67 -2.18 -5.27
N SER A 192 -2.17 -2.80 -4.24
CA SER A 192 -1.73 -4.11 -3.75
C SER A 192 -2.92 -4.87 -3.20
N THR A 193 -2.72 -6.14 -2.95
CA THR A 193 -3.63 -6.97 -2.17
C THR A 193 -2.83 -7.83 -1.21
N GLU A 194 -3.43 -8.82 -0.60
CA GLU A 194 -2.73 -9.83 0.18
C GLU A 194 -2.37 -11.04 -0.69
N ALA A 195 -1.26 -11.68 -0.35
CA ALA A 195 -0.83 -12.96 -0.91
C ALA A 195 -0.38 -13.88 0.21
N LEU A 196 -0.43 -15.18 -0.05
CA LEU A 196 0.11 -16.22 0.82
C LEU A 196 1.53 -16.55 0.37
N PHE A 197 2.52 -16.13 1.16
CA PHE A 197 3.91 -16.53 1.04
C PHE A 197 4.14 -17.78 1.88
N TYR A 198 4.90 -18.76 1.37
CA TYR A 198 5.18 -20.00 2.10
C TYR A 198 6.62 -20.45 1.94
N ASN A 199 7.15 -21.13 2.94
CA ASN A 199 8.49 -21.72 2.91
C ASN A 199 8.45 -22.98 2.04
N LYS A 200 8.69 -22.80 0.73
CA LYS A 200 8.64 -23.87 -0.28
C LYS A 200 9.60 -25.02 0.06
N THR A 201 10.79 -24.69 0.57
CA THR A 201 11.78 -25.70 0.98
C THR A 201 11.22 -26.68 2.03
N VAL A 202 10.54 -26.15 3.06
CA VAL A 202 9.96 -27.00 4.12
C VAL A 202 8.71 -27.73 3.62
N PHE A 203 7.91 -27.10 2.75
CA PHE A 203 6.77 -27.76 2.12
C PHE A 203 7.18 -28.96 1.30
N ASP A 204 8.19 -28.80 0.43
CA ASP A 204 8.73 -29.89 -0.40
C ASP A 204 9.32 -31.03 0.46
N GLN A 205 10.02 -30.68 1.56
CA GLN A 205 10.60 -31.67 2.47
C GLN A 205 9.55 -32.52 3.20
N ASN A 206 8.39 -31.95 3.51
CA ASN A 206 7.33 -32.64 4.24
C ASN A 206 6.21 -33.16 3.32
N GLY A 207 6.24 -32.84 2.04
CA GLY A 207 5.20 -33.20 1.08
C GLY A 207 3.87 -32.48 1.33
N TRP A 208 3.91 -31.27 1.91
CA TRP A 208 2.72 -30.46 2.17
C TRP A 208 2.21 -29.80 0.90
N THR A 209 0.88 -29.79 0.78
CA THR A 209 0.19 -29.08 -0.31
C THR A 209 -0.19 -27.68 0.15
N VAL A 210 0.02 -26.67 -0.71
CA VAL A 210 -0.35 -25.28 -0.41
C VAL A 210 -1.88 -25.16 -0.43
N PRO A 211 -2.51 -24.64 0.64
CA PRO A 211 -3.96 -24.57 0.74
C PRO A 211 -4.55 -23.50 -0.16
N THR A 212 -5.70 -23.77 -0.75
CA THR A 212 -6.50 -22.84 -1.57
C THR A 212 -7.74 -22.34 -0.82
N THR A 213 -8.18 -23.11 0.18
CA THR A 213 -9.32 -22.76 1.03
C THR A 213 -8.92 -22.59 2.49
N TRP A 214 -9.72 -21.84 3.25
CA TRP A 214 -9.53 -21.74 4.71
C TRP A 214 -9.70 -23.08 5.42
N ALA A 215 -10.56 -23.99 4.92
CA ALA A 215 -10.68 -25.32 5.47
C ALA A 215 -9.38 -26.10 5.35
N GLU A 216 -8.79 -26.16 4.14
CA GLU A 216 -7.48 -26.78 3.89
C GLU A 216 -6.37 -26.10 4.69
N MET A 217 -6.43 -24.76 4.86
CA MET A 217 -5.47 -24.02 5.68
C MET A 217 -5.48 -24.52 7.13
N TRP A 218 -6.65 -24.70 7.73
CA TRP A 218 -6.74 -25.15 9.12
C TRP A 218 -6.32 -26.60 9.28
N ASP A 219 -6.63 -27.47 8.31
CA ASP A 219 -6.19 -28.86 8.29
C ASP A 219 -4.65 -28.92 8.18
N LEU A 220 -4.04 -28.15 7.29
CA LEU A 220 -2.59 -28.07 7.17
C LEU A 220 -1.94 -27.47 8.44
N CYS A 221 -2.56 -26.46 9.05
CA CYS A 221 -2.09 -25.91 10.32
C CYS A 221 -2.05 -26.97 11.43
N ALA A 222 -3.04 -27.87 11.49
CA ALA A 222 -3.06 -29.00 12.44
C ALA A 222 -1.90 -29.97 12.17
N GLU A 223 -1.65 -30.32 10.91
CA GLU A 223 -0.55 -31.19 10.50
C GLU A 223 0.81 -30.57 10.85
N ILE A 224 1.03 -29.30 10.50
CA ILE A 224 2.26 -28.57 10.85
C ILE A 224 2.43 -28.50 12.36
N ARG A 225 1.37 -28.23 13.11
CA ARG A 225 1.42 -28.18 14.59
C ARG A 225 1.82 -29.52 15.18
N ALA A 226 1.34 -30.64 14.63
CA ALA A 226 1.72 -31.97 15.06
C ALA A 226 3.20 -32.28 14.74
N ALA A 227 3.71 -31.83 13.61
CA ALA A 227 5.11 -32.01 13.21
C ALA A 227 6.07 -31.12 14.01
N TYR A 228 5.63 -29.90 14.43
CA TYR A 228 6.44 -28.92 15.16
C TYR A 228 5.79 -28.50 16.51
N PRO A 229 5.70 -29.44 17.49
CA PRO A 229 5.02 -29.20 18.76
C PRO A 229 5.86 -28.42 19.78
N ASN A 230 7.12 -28.10 19.48
CA ASN A 230 8.08 -27.56 20.44
C ASN A 230 7.64 -26.20 20.99
N LYS A 231 7.75 -26.05 22.32
CA LYS A 231 7.51 -24.81 23.06
C LYS A 231 8.77 -24.31 23.76
N LYS A 232 8.84 -22.98 23.92
CA LYS A 232 9.78 -22.30 24.78
C LYS A 232 8.96 -21.51 25.82
N GLY A 233 8.92 -22.02 27.06
CA GLY A 233 7.90 -21.57 28.04
C GLY A 233 6.50 -21.99 27.59
N ASP A 234 5.57 -21.06 27.62
CA ASP A 234 4.19 -21.29 27.20
C ASP A 234 3.94 -21.06 25.70
N GLU A 235 4.92 -20.45 24.99
CA GLU A 235 4.78 -20.11 23.58
C GLU A 235 5.40 -21.18 22.67
N TYR A 236 4.74 -21.47 21.55
CA TYR A 236 5.31 -22.31 20.51
C TYR A 236 6.51 -21.63 19.83
N VAL A 237 7.54 -22.40 19.52
CA VAL A 237 8.73 -21.91 18.80
C VAL A 237 8.39 -21.59 17.34
N TYR A 238 7.58 -22.48 16.73
CA TYR A 238 7.15 -22.37 15.33
C TYR A 238 5.65 -22.19 15.24
N PHE A 239 5.20 -21.43 14.26
CA PHE A 239 3.78 -21.27 13.95
C PHE A 239 3.51 -21.65 12.49
N PRO A 240 2.40 -22.39 12.23
CA PRO A 240 1.99 -22.68 10.86
C PRO A 240 1.79 -21.42 10.02
N LEU A 241 1.04 -20.45 10.52
CA LEU A 241 0.58 -19.27 9.80
C LEU A 241 0.89 -17.97 10.54
N GLY A 242 1.31 -16.95 9.81
CA GLY A 242 1.34 -15.56 10.21
C GLY A 242 0.38 -14.71 9.39
N TYR A 243 -0.23 -13.69 10.00
CA TYR A 243 -1.04 -12.72 9.29
C TYR A 243 -0.61 -11.30 9.67
N ASP A 244 -0.16 -10.51 8.69
CA ASP A 244 0.51 -9.23 8.94
C ASP A 244 -0.44 -8.08 9.33
N SER A 245 -1.76 -8.26 9.20
CA SER A 245 -2.75 -7.23 9.54
C SER A 245 -4.00 -7.81 10.21
N ASP A 246 -4.21 -7.47 11.48
CA ASP A 246 -5.41 -7.89 12.20
C ASP A 246 -6.70 -7.31 11.58
N SER A 247 -6.65 -6.05 11.13
CA SER A 247 -7.78 -5.41 10.45
C SER A 247 -8.13 -6.12 9.15
N ASN A 248 -7.13 -6.45 8.35
CA ASN A 248 -7.38 -7.13 7.08
C ASN A 248 -7.88 -8.56 7.29
N LEU A 249 -7.31 -9.32 8.25
CA LEU A 249 -7.84 -10.65 8.60
C LEU A 249 -9.31 -10.57 8.98
N PHE A 250 -9.70 -9.60 9.81
CA PHE A 250 -11.10 -9.40 10.19
C PHE A 250 -11.97 -9.09 8.97
N ILE A 251 -11.57 -8.09 8.17
CA ILE A 251 -12.36 -7.57 7.05
C ILE A 251 -12.46 -8.59 5.92
N SER A 252 -11.34 -9.22 5.52
CA SER A 252 -11.33 -10.21 4.45
C SER A 252 -12.13 -11.46 4.82
N MET A 253 -12.00 -11.94 6.07
CA MET A 253 -12.76 -13.09 6.53
C MET A 253 -14.26 -12.76 6.61
N ALA A 254 -14.63 -11.57 7.11
CA ALA A 254 -16.01 -11.12 7.17
C ALA A 254 -16.61 -11.03 5.75
N GLN A 255 -15.91 -10.43 4.80
CA GLN A 255 -16.31 -10.33 3.40
C GLN A 255 -16.53 -11.69 2.77
N GLN A 256 -15.58 -12.61 2.92
CA GLN A 256 -15.67 -13.96 2.34
C GLN A 256 -16.78 -14.82 2.97
N LEU A 257 -17.13 -14.55 4.22
CA LEU A 257 -18.25 -15.22 4.93
C LEU A 257 -19.61 -14.54 4.68
N GLY A 258 -19.65 -13.41 3.94
CA GLY A 258 -20.86 -12.65 3.67
C GLY A 258 -21.39 -11.87 4.89
N TYR A 259 -20.49 -11.45 5.80
CA TYR A 259 -20.82 -10.65 6.96
C TYR A 259 -20.35 -9.22 6.80
N ASP A 260 -21.28 -8.27 6.73
CA ASP A 260 -20.94 -6.85 6.71
C ASP A 260 -20.36 -6.41 8.05
N TYR A 261 -19.24 -5.66 8.02
CA TYR A 261 -18.71 -4.98 9.19
C TYR A 261 -19.05 -3.47 9.19
N THR A 262 -19.18 -2.88 8.00
CA THR A 262 -19.63 -1.51 7.78
C THR A 262 -20.59 -1.46 6.59
N THR A 263 -21.42 -0.42 6.49
CA THR A 263 -22.38 -0.26 5.40
C THR A 263 -22.61 1.19 5.01
N ASN A 264 -22.88 1.44 3.74
CA ASN A 264 -23.42 2.71 3.21
C ASN A 264 -24.91 2.58 2.83
N ASP A 265 -25.59 1.52 3.25
CA ASP A 265 -27.04 1.39 3.04
C ASP A 265 -27.76 2.53 3.78
N PRO A 266 -28.48 3.42 3.07
CA PRO A 266 -29.22 4.53 3.68
C PRO A 266 -30.39 4.06 4.57
N ALA A 267 -30.80 2.80 4.49
CA ALA A 267 -31.79 2.21 5.38
C ALA A 267 -31.22 1.73 6.72
N SER A 268 -29.89 1.68 6.85
CA SER A 268 -29.23 1.31 8.12
C SER A 268 -29.21 2.49 9.07
N GLU A 269 -29.49 2.22 10.37
CA GLU A 269 -29.41 3.23 11.43
C GLU A 269 -27.96 3.66 11.75
N SER A 270 -26.99 2.89 11.33
CA SER A 270 -25.56 3.11 11.57
C SER A 270 -24.72 2.57 10.40
N HIS A 271 -23.64 3.26 10.10
CA HIS A 271 -22.60 2.74 9.23
C HIS A 271 -21.82 1.56 9.85
N PHE A 272 -21.78 1.47 11.17
CA PHE A 272 -21.10 0.40 11.90
C PHE A 272 -22.08 -0.73 12.19
N VAL A 273 -21.85 -1.90 11.60
CA VAL A 273 -22.77 -3.06 11.72
C VAL A 273 -22.05 -4.33 12.18
N PHE A 274 -20.80 -4.22 12.61
CA PHE A 274 -19.96 -5.37 12.94
C PHE A 274 -20.29 -6.07 14.28
N ASP A 275 -21.17 -5.55 15.14
CA ASP A 275 -21.65 -6.26 16.33
C ASP A 275 -22.88 -7.11 15.97
N ASN A 276 -22.67 -8.15 15.18
CA ASN A 276 -23.69 -9.09 14.73
C ASN A 276 -23.27 -10.54 15.01
N ASP A 277 -24.22 -11.48 14.92
CA ASP A 277 -23.99 -12.88 15.28
C ASP A 277 -23.03 -13.60 14.34
N GLY A 278 -22.98 -13.20 13.05
CA GLY A 278 -22.02 -13.72 12.07
C GLY A 278 -20.59 -13.39 12.46
N ILE A 279 -20.33 -12.11 12.76
CA ILE A 279 -19.02 -11.66 13.22
C ILE A 279 -18.63 -12.30 14.55
N LYS A 280 -19.56 -12.44 15.50
CA LYS A 280 -19.30 -13.16 16.78
C LYS A 280 -18.88 -14.60 16.53
N SER A 281 -19.56 -15.29 15.62
CA SER A 281 -19.23 -16.67 15.24
C SER A 281 -17.86 -16.76 14.59
N MET A 282 -17.54 -15.84 13.67
CA MET A 282 -16.22 -15.72 13.02
C MET A 282 -15.11 -15.52 14.06
N LEU A 283 -15.27 -14.58 15.00
CA LEU A 283 -14.27 -14.31 16.03
C LEU A 283 -14.05 -15.50 16.97
N ASN A 284 -15.13 -16.21 17.35
CA ASN A 284 -15.02 -17.43 18.17
C ASN A 284 -14.28 -18.55 17.41
N MET A 285 -14.55 -18.71 16.12
CA MET A 285 -13.84 -19.66 15.26
C MET A 285 -12.34 -19.34 15.21
N LEU A 286 -11.97 -18.09 14.89
CA LEU A 286 -10.58 -17.66 14.84
C LEU A 286 -9.88 -17.81 16.19
N LYS A 287 -10.57 -17.48 17.30
CA LYS A 287 -10.05 -17.70 18.66
C LYS A 287 -9.73 -19.17 18.91
N GLY A 288 -10.62 -20.09 18.48
CA GLY A 288 -10.39 -21.53 18.60
C GLY A 288 -9.11 -21.97 17.91
N TYR A 289 -8.87 -21.55 16.66
CA TYR A 289 -7.64 -21.87 15.92
C TYR A 289 -6.39 -21.20 16.52
N TYR A 290 -6.53 -19.98 17.03
CA TYR A 290 -5.44 -19.29 17.72
C TYR A 290 -5.02 -20.04 18.99
N ASP A 291 -5.97 -20.53 19.79
CA ASP A 291 -5.71 -21.29 21.03
C ASP A 291 -5.02 -22.63 20.75
N LEU A 292 -5.25 -23.21 19.59
CA LEU A 292 -4.53 -24.40 19.11
C LEU A 292 -3.09 -24.06 18.66
N GLY A 293 -2.73 -22.78 18.62
CA GLY A 293 -1.42 -22.30 18.20
C GLY A 293 -1.19 -22.37 16.69
N TYR A 294 -2.25 -22.29 15.89
CA TYR A 294 -2.17 -22.42 14.44
C TYR A 294 -1.63 -21.16 13.78
N PHE A 295 -1.91 -19.99 14.35
CA PHE A 295 -1.45 -18.75 13.75
C PHE A 295 -1.09 -17.67 14.78
N LYS A 296 -0.39 -16.64 14.27
CA LYS A 296 -0.10 -15.37 14.94
C LYS A 296 -0.52 -14.23 14.03
N THR A 297 -0.86 -13.08 14.63
CA THR A 297 -1.03 -11.83 13.90
C THR A 297 -0.03 -10.79 14.39
N LYS A 298 0.04 -9.65 13.68
CA LYS A 298 0.84 -8.51 14.13
C LYS A 298 0.40 -8.07 15.54
N GLY A 299 -0.90 -7.92 15.79
CA GLY A 299 -1.44 -7.46 17.07
C GLY A 299 -1.28 -8.46 18.22
N THR A 300 -1.06 -9.76 17.93
CA THR A 300 -0.77 -10.79 18.94
C THR A 300 0.73 -11.03 19.13
N SER A 301 1.58 -10.37 18.33
CA SER A 301 3.04 -10.48 18.39
C SER A 301 3.63 -9.45 19.37
N ALA A 302 4.72 -9.80 20.04
CA ALA A 302 5.43 -8.88 20.93
C ALA A 302 5.81 -7.59 20.18
N ASN A 303 5.55 -6.44 20.80
CA ASN A 303 5.80 -5.11 20.22
C ASN A 303 5.10 -4.87 18.86
N ALA A 304 4.00 -5.54 18.58
CA ALA A 304 3.28 -5.46 17.31
C ALA A 304 4.19 -5.67 16.07
N THR A 305 5.13 -6.62 16.18
CA THR A 305 6.07 -6.95 15.10
C THR A 305 5.33 -7.68 13.98
N TYR A 306 5.61 -7.31 12.73
CA TYR A 306 5.08 -8.00 11.56
C TYR A 306 5.47 -9.47 11.55
N THR A 307 4.53 -10.34 11.21
CA THR A 307 4.74 -11.80 11.17
C THR A 307 5.69 -12.20 10.02
N SER A 308 5.77 -11.42 8.96
CA SER A 308 6.75 -11.55 7.87
C SER A 308 8.21 -11.59 8.37
N SER A 309 8.54 -10.85 9.45
CA SER A 309 9.87 -10.92 10.05
C SER A 309 10.17 -12.29 10.66
N ARG A 310 9.18 -12.95 11.26
CA ARG A 310 9.31 -14.32 11.80
C ARG A 310 9.27 -15.38 10.68
N PHE A 311 8.54 -15.09 9.60
CA PHE A 311 8.53 -15.93 8.41
C PHE A 311 9.93 -16.00 7.79
N THR A 312 10.57 -14.86 7.53
CA THR A 312 11.93 -14.83 6.97
C THR A 312 12.99 -15.40 7.90
N ALA A 313 12.73 -15.45 9.22
CA ALA A 313 13.55 -16.15 10.20
C ALA A 313 13.29 -17.67 10.27
N GLY A 314 12.34 -18.20 9.48
CA GLY A 314 11.97 -19.62 9.47
C GLY A 314 11.16 -20.07 10.70
N GLU A 315 10.62 -19.14 11.49
CA GLU A 315 9.79 -19.43 12.67
C GLU A 315 8.31 -19.57 12.34
N ILE A 316 7.90 -19.07 11.17
CA ILE A 316 6.54 -19.17 10.60
C ILE A 316 6.69 -19.80 9.22
N PHE A 317 5.82 -20.74 8.85
CA PHE A 317 5.93 -21.48 7.60
C PHE A 317 5.10 -20.91 6.46
N MET A 318 4.01 -20.20 6.79
CA MET A 318 3.14 -19.48 5.85
C MET A 318 2.90 -18.06 6.38
N SER A 319 2.93 -17.06 5.51
CA SER A 319 2.72 -15.65 5.87
C SER A 319 1.74 -15.01 4.90
N ILE A 320 0.60 -14.52 5.39
CA ILE A 320 -0.32 -13.69 4.60
C ILE A 320 0.01 -12.23 4.87
N GLY A 321 0.33 -11.51 3.81
CA GLY A 321 0.67 -10.10 3.86
C GLY A 321 0.57 -9.42 2.50
N SER A 322 0.80 -8.11 2.49
CA SER A 322 0.65 -7.29 1.27
C SER A 322 1.64 -7.69 0.17
N THR A 323 1.15 -7.74 -1.08
CA THR A 323 2.01 -7.86 -2.28
C THR A 323 3.01 -6.71 -2.38
N GLY A 324 2.63 -5.48 -1.95
CA GLY A 324 3.56 -4.35 -1.82
C GLY A 324 4.65 -4.55 -0.76
N GLY A 325 4.54 -5.59 0.06
CA GLY A 325 5.51 -6.04 1.06
C GLY A 325 6.35 -7.25 0.62
N THR A 326 6.34 -7.63 -0.65
CA THR A 326 7.03 -8.82 -1.17
C THR A 326 8.49 -8.92 -0.73
N THR A 327 9.21 -7.80 -0.74
CA THR A 327 10.63 -7.78 -0.32
C THR A 327 10.84 -8.09 1.16
N TYR A 328 9.84 -7.88 2.02
CA TYR A 328 9.87 -8.24 3.43
C TYR A 328 9.56 -9.71 3.70
N ASN A 329 9.01 -10.42 2.71
CA ASN A 329 8.80 -11.86 2.74
C ASN A 329 9.89 -12.64 1.97
N SER A 330 10.91 -11.96 1.45
CA SER A 330 12.04 -12.55 0.73
C SER A 330 13.20 -12.84 1.68
N THR A 331 13.81 -14.03 1.56
CA THR A 331 15.00 -14.45 2.31
C THR A 331 15.94 -15.24 1.41
N ASN A 332 17.20 -15.38 1.83
CA ASN A 332 18.16 -16.26 1.17
C ASN A 332 18.30 -17.61 1.88
N ASP A 333 17.63 -17.81 3.02
CA ASP A 333 17.80 -18.98 3.87
C ASP A 333 16.97 -20.18 3.39
N PHE A 334 15.90 -19.91 2.63
CA PHE A 334 15.04 -20.92 2.01
C PHE A 334 14.34 -20.35 0.76
N GLU A 335 13.80 -21.23 -0.05
CA GLU A 335 12.98 -20.86 -1.21
C GLU A 335 11.58 -20.44 -0.75
N VAL A 336 11.13 -19.26 -1.21
CA VAL A 336 9.80 -18.73 -0.94
C VAL A 336 8.93 -18.93 -2.16
N GLY A 337 7.77 -19.57 -1.99
CA GLY A 337 6.70 -19.60 -2.99
C GLY A 337 5.61 -18.59 -2.63
N VAL A 338 4.80 -18.21 -3.61
CA VAL A 338 3.67 -17.31 -3.42
C VAL A 338 2.44 -17.78 -4.19
N VAL A 339 1.28 -17.70 -3.56
CA VAL A 339 -0.04 -18.02 -4.14
C VAL A 339 -1.09 -17.02 -3.66
N ALA A 340 -2.30 -17.08 -4.23
CA ALA A 340 -3.44 -16.34 -3.72
C ALA A 340 -3.73 -16.68 -2.24
N PRO A 341 -4.23 -15.74 -1.44
CA PRO A 341 -4.67 -16.07 -0.08
C PRO A 341 -5.84 -17.07 -0.14
N PRO A 342 -6.03 -17.92 0.88
CA PRO A 342 -7.10 -18.89 0.89
C PRO A 342 -8.48 -18.21 0.86
N SER A 343 -9.42 -18.83 0.16
CA SER A 343 -10.80 -18.38 0.05
C SER A 343 -11.74 -19.28 0.84
N VAL A 344 -12.90 -18.75 1.27
CA VAL A 344 -14.02 -19.56 1.78
C VAL A 344 -14.67 -20.29 0.61
N ASP A 345 -14.81 -19.62 -0.52
CA ASP A 345 -15.34 -20.16 -1.78
C ASP A 345 -14.34 -19.83 -2.91
N VAL A 346 -13.78 -20.86 -3.53
CA VAL A 346 -12.79 -20.71 -4.63
C VAL A 346 -13.40 -20.22 -5.94
N ASP A 347 -14.69 -20.41 -6.13
CA ASP A 347 -15.41 -19.95 -7.32
C ASP A 347 -15.77 -18.45 -7.23
N HIS A 348 -15.74 -17.88 -6.01
CA HIS A 348 -16.01 -16.48 -5.73
C HIS A 348 -14.94 -15.92 -4.78
N PRO A 349 -13.69 -15.86 -5.21
CA PRO A 349 -12.62 -15.32 -4.37
C PRO A 349 -12.84 -13.82 -4.11
N ALA A 350 -12.40 -13.36 -2.95
CA ALA A 350 -12.44 -11.96 -2.60
C ALA A 350 -11.13 -11.56 -1.92
N VAL A 351 -10.41 -10.63 -2.54
CA VAL A 351 -9.13 -10.11 -2.04
C VAL A 351 -9.24 -8.62 -1.75
N ILE A 352 -8.72 -8.20 -0.60
CA ILE A 352 -8.86 -6.82 -0.14
C ILE A 352 -8.00 -5.86 -0.97
N SER A 353 -8.60 -4.76 -1.46
CA SER A 353 -7.86 -3.67 -2.11
C SER A 353 -7.00 -2.94 -1.09
N GLN A 354 -5.74 -2.75 -1.43
CA GLN A 354 -4.73 -2.05 -0.64
C GLN A 354 -3.87 -1.14 -1.52
N GLY A 355 -2.90 -0.47 -0.90
CA GLY A 355 -1.95 0.41 -1.57
C GLY A 355 -2.46 1.84 -1.71
N PRO A 356 -1.54 2.78 -1.95
CA PRO A 356 -1.87 4.20 -1.93
C PRO A 356 -2.68 4.63 -3.15
N SER A 357 -3.66 5.47 -2.87
CA SER A 357 -4.17 6.50 -3.76
C SER A 357 -3.53 7.85 -3.43
N VAL A 358 -3.75 8.86 -4.26
CA VAL A 358 -3.36 10.24 -3.99
C VAL A 358 -4.58 11.13 -3.93
N CYS A 359 -4.57 12.12 -3.04
CA CYS A 359 -5.53 13.20 -3.00
C CYS A 359 -4.83 14.56 -3.11
N PHE A 360 -5.58 15.59 -3.50
CA PHE A 360 -5.09 16.94 -3.71
C PHE A 360 -5.75 17.90 -2.73
N TYR A 361 -5.01 18.92 -2.28
CA TYR A 361 -5.46 19.81 -1.22
C TYR A 361 -5.78 21.24 -1.73
N ASN A 362 -6.84 21.83 -1.18
CA ASN A 362 -7.37 23.11 -1.61
C ASN A 362 -6.59 24.33 -1.09
N ARG A 363 -5.57 24.15 -0.25
CA ARG A 363 -4.68 25.23 0.21
C ARG A 363 -3.53 25.53 -0.76
N SER A 364 -3.31 24.68 -1.73
CA SER A 364 -2.37 24.94 -2.85
C SER A 364 -3.01 25.86 -3.89
N THR A 365 -2.18 26.56 -4.65
CA THR A 365 -2.61 27.37 -5.80
C THR A 365 -3.07 26.49 -6.95
N GLU A 366 -3.83 27.06 -7.89
CA GLU A 366 -4.24 26.36 -9.09
C GLU A 366 -3.02 25.92 -9.94
N GLU A 367 -1.98 26.74 -9.98
CA GLU A 367 -0.75 26.43 -10.71
C GLU A 367 -0.02 25.22 -10.10
N GLU A 368 0.11 25.18 -8.76
CA GLU A 368 0.67 24.04 -8.04
C GLU A 368 -0.14 22.76 -8.27
N ARG A 369 -1.47 22.84 -8.27
CA ARG A 369 -2.34 21.69 -8.54
C ARG A 369 -2.21 21.20 -9.98
N ARG A 370 -2.14 22.10 -10.96
CA ARG A 370 -1.89 21.74 -12.38
C ARG A 370 -0.52 21.08 -12.57
N ALA A 371 0.50 21.54 -11.86
CA ALA A 371 1.80 20.92 -11.85
C ALA A 371 1.78 19.52 -11.20
N ALA A 372 1.10 19.40 -10.06
CA ALA A 372 0.88 18.11 -9.38
C ALA A 372 0.09 17.12 -10.25
N TRP A 373 -0.93 17.59 -10.97
CA TRP A 373 -1.71 16.79 -11.90
C TRP A 373 -0.84 16.25 -13.07
N LYS A 374 0.03 17.09 -13.65
CA LYS A 374 0.99 16.64 -14.67
C LYS A 374 1.94 15.57 -14.12
N PHE A 375 2.40 15.74 -12.88
CA PHE A 375 3.24 14.74 -12.22
C PHE A 375 2.48 13.44 -11.97
N TYR A 376 1.23 13.51 -11.48
CA TYR A 376 0.38 12.35 -11.29
C TYR A 376 0.18 11.56 -12.61
N ARG A 377 -0.17 12.23 -13.70
CA ARG A 377 -0.28 11.60 -15.03
C ARG A 377 1.01 10.93 -15.47
N PHE A 378 2.16 11.58 -15.23
CA PHE A 378 3.46 11.01 -15.54
C PHE A 378 3.75 9.74 -14.77
N VAL A 379 3.59 9.73 -13.44
CA VAL A 379 3.92 8.55 -12.62
C VAL A 379 2.93 7.39 -12.77
N THR A 380 1.70 7.68 -13.22
CA THR A 380 0.64 6.69 -13.44
C THR A 380 0.35 6.40 -14.92
N ASN A 381 1.20 6.84 -15.86
CA ASN A 381 1.10 6.37 -17.23
C ASN A 381 1.45 4.88 -17.32
N SER A 382 1.03 4.21 -18.39
CA SER A 382 1.18 2.77 -18.54
C SER A 382 2.60 2.25 -18.34
N THR A 383 3.62 3.00 -18.77
CA THR A 383 5.02 2.61 -18.64
C THR A 383 5.54 2.80 -17.22
N ASN A 384 5.30 3.98 -16.62
CA ASN A 384 5.86 4.31 -15.31
C ASN A 384 5.21 3.51 -14.18
N THR A 385 3.90 3.23 -14.27
CA THR A 385 3.23 2.38 -13.27
C THR A 385 3.72 0.93 -13.37
N VAL A 386 4.10 0.43 -14.57
CA VAL A 386 4.80 -0.86 -14.72
C VAL A 386 6.15 -0.85 -14.03
N VAL A 387 6.99 0.16 -14.30
CA VAL A 387 8.32 0.28 -13.66
C VAL A 387 8.19 0.28 -12.14
N TYR A 388 7.22 1.04 -11.61
CA TYR A 388 6.96 1.08 -10.17
C TYR A 388 6.50 -0.29 -9.65
N GLY A 389 5.52 -0.91 -10.30
CA GLY A 389 4.95 -2.20 -9.88
C GLY A 389 5.99 -3.32 -9.84
N LEU A 390 6.69 -3.54 -10.94
CA LEU A 390 7.69 -4.61 -11.07
C LEU A 390 8.90 -4.44 -10.13
N SER A 391 9.16 -3.20 -9.66
CA SER A 391 10.26 -2.92 -8.73
C SER A 391 9.86 -3.08 -7.26
N THR A 392 8.57 -3.13 -6.94
CA THR A 392 8.07 -3.01 -5.56
C THR A 392 7.12 -4.13 -5.12
N GLY A 393 6.53 -4.88 -6.06
CA GLY A 393 5.45 -5.82 -5.81
C GLY A 393 4.06 -5.18 -5.77
N TYR A 394 3.95 -3.85 -5.95
CA TYR A 394 2.68 -3.20 -6.20
C TYR A 394 2.16 -3.51 -7.60
N GLN A 395 0.87 -3.32 -7.81
CA GLN A 395 0.23 -3.54 -9.09
C GLN A 395 0.17 -2.25 -9.89
N PRO A 396 0.43 -2.32 -11.20
CA PRO A 396 0.11 -1.24 -12.12
C PRO A 396 -1.37 -0.89 -12.04
N VAL A 397 -1.70 0.40 -12.14
CA VAL A 397 -3.08 0.87 -11.95
C VAL A 397 -3.89 0.96 -13.25
N ARG A 398 -3.27 0.64 -14.40
CA ARG A 398 -3.91 0.73 -15.72
C ARG A 398 -3.98 -0.64 -16.40
N TYR A 399 -5.07 -0.92 -17.09
CA TYR A 399 -5.18 -2.13 -17.93
C TYR A 399 -4.10 -2.17 -19.02
N SER A 400 -3.81 -1.04 -19.67
CA SER A 400 -2.76 -0.95 -20.69
C SER A 400 -1.36 -1.34 -20.19
N SER A 401 -1.10 -1.24 -18.90
CA SER A 401 0.18 -1.62 -18.30
C SER A 401 0.45 -3.11 -18.41
N TYR A 402 -0.57 -3.93 -18.23
CA TYR A 402 -0.49 -5.40 -18.33
C TYR A 402 -0.29 -5.87 -19.77
N ASP A 403 -0.58 -5.00 -20.76
CA ASP A 403 -0.38 -5.28 -22.18
C ASP A 403 1.00 -4.86 -22.70
N THR A 404 1.80 -4.13 -21.90
CA THR A 404 3.13 -3.71 -22.30
C THR A 404 4.10 -4.88 -22.45
N ASP A 405 5.01 -4.81 -23.44
CA ASP A 405 6.07 -5.81 -23.60
C ASP A 405 6.93 -5.92 -22.33
N ALA A 406 7.16 -4.79 -21.64
CA ALA A 406 7.93 -4.77 -20.41
C ALA A 406 7.31 -5.63 -19.30
N TYR A 407 5.98 -5.56 -19.13
CA TYR A 407 5.28 -6.39 -18.15
C TYR A 407 5.23 -7.85 -18.57
N LYS A 408 4.83 -8.12 -19.82
CA LYS A 408 4.70 -9.49 -20.35
C LYS A 408 6.04 -10.23 -20.31
N ASN A 409 7.10 -9.62 -20.85
CA ASN A 409 8.43 -10.25 -20.84
C ASN A 409 8.92 -10.49 -19.41
N TYR A 410 8.64 -9.56 -18.46
CA TYR A 410 9.08 -9.73 -17.08
C TYR A 410 8.48 -10.96 -16.41
N ILE A 411 7.18 -11.21 -16.61
CA ILE A 411 6.51 -12.39 -16.03
C ILE A 411 6.75 -13.69 -16.82
N GLU A 412 7.06 -13.59 -18.13
CA GLU A 412 7.35 -14.74 -18.99
C GLU A 412 8.81 -15.19 -18.84
N ASP A 413 9.75 -14.25 -18.73
CA ASP A 413 11.18 -14.53 -18.58
C ASP A 413 11.59 -14.79 -17.12
N ALA A 414 10.62 -14.75 -16.19
CA ALA A 414 10.87 -14.95 -14.76
C ALA A 414 11.53 -16.31 -14.52
N VAL A 415 12.66 -16.29 -13.82
CA VAL A 415 13.29 -17.51 -13.33
C VAL A 415 12.61 -17.97 -12.06
N GLU A 416 12.53 -19.26 -11.83
CA GLU A 416 12.03 -19.83 -10.57
C GLU A 416 12.74 -19.18 -9.36
N GLY A 417 11.96 -18.71 -8.38
CA GLY A 417 12.43 -17.99 -7.21
C GLY A 417 12.60 -16.47 -7.42
N ASP A 418 12.22 -15.90 -8.58
CA ASP A 418 12.02 -14.45 -8.70
C ASP A 418 10.66 -14.07 -8.12
N LEU A 419 10.64 -13.89 -6.80
CA LEU A 419 9.43 -13.67 -6.03
C LEU A 419 8.63 -12.43 -6.50
N LEU A 420 9.30 -11.37 -6.97
CA LEU A 420 8.62 -10.19 -7.50
C LEU A 420 7.89 -10.49 -8.81
N ALA A 421 8.49 -11.30 -9.68
CA ALA A 421 7.85 -11.71 -10.93
C ALA A 421 6.70 -12.69 -10.68
N GLU A 422 6.85 -13.60 -9.73
CA GLU A 422 5.78 -14.50 -9.31
C GLU A 422 4.59 -13.73 -8.72
N VAL A 423 4.85 -12.73 -7.87
CA VAL A 423 3.81 -11.84 -7.32
C VAL A 423 3.16 -11.00 -8.42
N ALA A 424 3.91 -10.45 -9.37
CA ALA A 424 3.35 -9.70 -10.49
C ALA A 424 2.42 -10.59 -11.35
N LYS A 425 2.85 -11.81 -11.65
CA LYS A 425 2.05 -12.79 -12.38
C LYS A 425 0.77 -13.15 -11.62
N LEU A 426 0.88 -13.51 -10.33
CA LEU A 426 -0.25 -13.84 -9.47
C LEU A 426 -1.25 -12.68 -9.41
N SER A 427 -0.77 -11.47 -9.12
CA SER A 427 -1.61 -10.30 -8.95
C SER A 427 -2.40 -9.93 -10.21
N SER A 428 -1.82 -10.18 -11.40
CA SER A 428 -2.52 -9.93 -12.67
C SER A 428 -3.72 -10.85 -12.89
N THR A 429 -3.77 -12.00 -12.22
CA THR A 429 -4.92 -12.94 -12.31
C THR A 429 -6.04 -12.62 -11.34
N MET A 430 -5.81 -11.76 -10.34
CA MET A 430 -6.77 -11.44 -9.28
C MET A 430 -7.49 -10.09 -9.47
N LEU A 431 -7.31 -9.40 -10.62
CA LEU A 431 -7.81 -8.03 -10.80
C LEU A 431 -9.32 -7.87 -10.63
N GLU A 432 -10.08 -8.90 -10.97
CA GLU A 432 -11.55 -8.92 -10.84
C GLU A 432 -12.03 -9.37 -9.45
N ASP A 433 -11.14 -9.89 -8.61
CA ASP A 433 -11.45 -10.44 -7.28
C ASP A 433 -11.33 -9.38 -6.17
N TYR A 434 -10.92 -8.17 -6.51
CA TYR A 434 -10.71 -7.09 -5.55
C TYR A 434 -12.03 -6.58 -4.98
N PHE A 435 -12.06 -6.40 -3.66
CA PHE A 435 -13.14 -5.69 -3.00
C PHE A 435 -12.63 -4.50 -2.20
N THR A 436 -13.49 -3.55 -1.96
CA THR A 436 -13.27 -2.35 -1.15
C THR A 436 -14.30 -2.30 -0.03
N SER A 437 -13.94 -1.65 1.07
CA SER A 437 -14.89 -1.40 2.15
C SER A 437 -15.70 -0.13 1.89
N PRO A 438 -16.93 0.00 2.39
CA PRO A 438 -17.68 1.24 2.36
C PRO A 438 -16.93 2.40 2.98
N VAL A 439 -16.88 3.55 2.30
CA VAL A 439 -16.17 4.75 2.73
C VAL A 439 -17.14 5.81 3.25
N PHE A 440 -16.92 6.26 4.49
CA PHE A 440 -17.72 7.28 5.18
C PHE A 440 -16.89 7.90 6.31
N LEU A 441 -17.37 8.98 6.92
CA LEU A 441 -16.73 9.58 8.09
C LEU A 441 -16.67 8.57 9.25
N GLY A 442 -15.47 8.14 9.63
CA GLY A 442 -15.22 7.12 10.65
C GLY A 442 -14.89 5.73 10.11
N SER A 443 -14.86 5.49 8.78
CA SER A 443 -14.48 4.19 8.22
C SER A 443 -13.04 3.79 8.58
N ALA A 444 -12.08 4.73 8.59
CA ALA A 444 -10.71 4.49 9.04
C ALA A 444 -10.66 4.05 10.52
N LEU A 445 -11.49 4.70 11.36
CA LEU A 445 -11.61 4.32 12.76
C LEU A 445 -12.23 2.92 12.92
N ALA A 446 -13.30 2.60 12.17
CA ALA A 446 -13.91 1.28 12.18
C ALA A 446 -12.89 0.19 11.86
N ARG A 447 -12.09 0.40 10.80
CA ARG A 447 -11.02 -0.51 10.39
C ARG A 447 -10.00 -0.74 11.52
N THR A 448 -9.59 0.31 12.19
CA THR A 448 -8.67 0.23 13.32
C THR A 448 -9.29 -0.51 14.51
N GLU A 449 -10.54 -0.22 14.85
CA GLU A 449 -11.21 -0.78 16.02
C GLU A 449 -11.56 -2.27 15.84
N VAL A 450 -11.95 -2.72 14.64
CA VAL A 450 -12.17 -4.15 14.40
C VAL A 450 -10.88 -4.97 14.47
N GLY A 451 -9.74 -4.41 14.04
CA GLY A 451 -8.43 -5.04 14.21
C GLY A 451 -8.03 -5.17 15.68
N LYS A 452 -8.25 -4.12 16.48
CA LYS A 452 -8.03 -4.15 17.94
C LYS A 452 -8.98 -5.13 18.64
N ALA A 453 -10.24 -5.22 18.20
CA ALA A 453 -11.20 -6.17 18.73
C ALA A 453 -10.72 -7.60 18.49
N LEU A 454 -10.33 -7.93 17.24
CA LEU A 454 -9.79 -9.25 16.91
C LEU A 454 -8.58 -9.60 17.78
N SER A 455 -7.54 -8.76 17.81
CA SER A 455 -6.33 -9.06 18.59
C SER A 455 -6.62 -9.21 20.08
N SER A 456 -7.54 -8.40 20.65
CA SER A 456 -7.95 -8.50 22.06
C SER A 456 -8.66 -9.81 22.37
N VAL A 457 -9.49 -10.32 21.46
CA VAL A 457 -10.15 -11.61 21.56
C VAL A 457 -9.12 -12.74 21.47
N LEU A 458 -8.23 -12.69 20.47
CA LEU A 458 -7.23 -13.74 20.25
C LEU A 458 -6.33 -13.94 21.47
N ILE A 459 -5.82 -12.88 22.07
CA ILE A 459 -4.97 -12.97 23.28
C ILE A 459 -5.77 -13.20 24.58
N GLY A 460 -7.11 -13.27 24.49
CA GLY A 460 -7.97 -13.53 25.65
C GLY A 460 -8.09 -12.37 26.64
N SER A 461 -7.72 -11.14 26.24
CA SER A 461 -7.86 -9.95 27.09
C SER A 461 -9.30 -9.44 27.19
N LYS A 462 -10.16 -9.78 26.22
CA LYS A 462 -11.60 -9.47 26.19
C LYS A 462 -12.40 -10.67 25.66
N SER A 463 -13.67 -10.81 26.10
CA SER A 463 -14.62 -11.67 25.40
C SER A 463 -14.99 -11.06 24.04
N VAL A 464 -15.56 -11.86 23.13
CA VAL A 464 -16.03 -11.40 21.81
C VAL A 464 -17.03 -10.28 21.96
N GLU A 465 -18.04 -10.42 22.82
CA GLU A 465 -19.08 -9.41 23.05
C GLU A 465 -18.49 -8.10 23.58
N LYS A 466 -17.56 -8.21 24.55
CA LYS A 466 -16.93 -7.02 25.13
C LYS A 466 -16.03 -6.30 24.12
N ALA A 467 -15.30 -7.03 23.31
CA ALA A 467 -14.41 -6.46 22.29
C ALA A 467 -15.21 -5.70 21.22
N LEU A 468 -16.29 -6.31 20.70
CA LEU A 468 -17.16 -5.68 19.71
C LEU A 468 -17.93 -4.50 20.29
N SER A 469 -18.51 -4.63 21.49
CA SER A 469 -19.21 -3.52 22.15
C SER A 469 -18.30 -2.32 22.41
N ASP A 470 -17.05 -2.53 22.84
CA ASP A 470 -16.09 -1.43 23.04
C ASP A 470 -15.71 -0.77 21.70
N ALA A 471 -15.47 -1.56 20.67
CA ALA A 471 -15.16 -1.04 19.32
C ALA A 471 -16.33 -0.20 18.76
N MET A 472 -17.58 -0.71 18.89
CA MET A 472 -18.79 0.03 18.51
C MET A 472 -18.92 1.35 19.27
N ALA A 473 -18.74 1.32 20.58
CA ALA A 473 -18.82 2.53 21.41
C ALA A 473 -17.77 3.57 21.00
N ASN A 474 -16.53 3.14 20.71
CA ASN A 474 -15.45 4.01 20.24
C ASN A 474 -15.81 4.66 18.88
N CYS A 475 -16.28 3.86 17.92
CA CYS A 475 -16.69 4.35 16.61
C CYS A 475 -17.81 5.39 16.73
N VAL A 476 -18.89 5.06 17.41
CA VAL A 476 -20.06 5.94 17.56
C VAL A 476 -19.73 7.23 18.31
N ASN A 477 -18.91 7.16 19.37
CA ASN A 477 -18.58 8.34 20.18
C ASN A 477 -17.67 9.33 19.43
N GLN A 478 -16.72 8.83 18.62
CA GLN A 478 -15.79 9.70 17.90
C GLN A 478 -16.39 10.30 16.62
N THR A 479 -17.40 9.66 16.02
CA THR A 479 -18.08 10.20 14.83
C THR A 479 -19.25 11.15 15.13
N ARG A 480 -19.68 11.25 16.39
CA ARG A 480 -20.74 12.19 16.82
C ARG A 480 -20.25 13.58 17.19
N ASN A 481 -18.93 13.79 17.27
CA ASN A 481 -18.29 15.07 17.61
C ASN A 481 -17.72 15.78 16.38
#